data_6950e6ef36f475661d6cd104901dd811
#
_entry.id   6950e6ef36f475661d6cd104901dd811
#
_cell.length_a   1.000
_cell.length_b   1.000
_cell.length_c   1.000
_cell.angle_alpha   90.00
_cell.angle_beta   90.00
_cell.angle_gamma   90.00
#
_symmetry.space_group_name_H-M   'P 1'
#
loop_
_entity.id
_entity.type
_entity.pdbx_description
1 polymer ?
#
loop_
_entity_poly.entity_id
_entity_poly.type
_entity_poly.pdbx_seq_one_letter_code
_entity_poly.pdbx_strand_id
1 'polypeptide(L)'
;GEYCCDENHANTFVALRTVENAWVRNVSVEHFDCCVTTTSATKYITGQDLSAINPISQITGGRRYAYHINGGQMCLFQRCYSSHHRHEFVLGATTPGPNAFVDGYGEMTFASSEPHHRWSAGCLWDNIVLKGPSASLMAANRGSMGSGHGWAGAQMVFWNCAAPLILVMQPPTAQNFAIGLQATEVDNSKEARSGAKSTFNSIVNTSMIDMKYKD
;
A
#
# COMPACT_ATOMS: atom_id res chain seq x y z
N GLY A 1 3.02 28.53 3.34
CA GLY A 1 1.66 28.13 3.70
C GLY A 1 1.42 26.73 3.17
N GLU A 2 0.67 25.91 3.89
CA GLU A 2 0.29 24.59 3.39
C GLU A 2 -0.46 24.77 2.07
N TYR A 3 0.15 24.27 1.02
CA TYR A 3 -0.49 24.19 -0.27
C TYR A 3 -1.40 22.96 -0.26
N CYS A 4 -2.64 23.17 0.05
CA CYS A 4 -3.61 22.09 0.17
C CYS A 4 -4.86 22.43 -0.65
N CYS A 5 -5.48 21.37 -1.15
CA CYS A 5 -6.88 21.41 -1.52
C CYS A 5 -7.22 22.08 -2.86
N ASP A 6 -6.25 22.23 -3.73
CA ASP A 6 -6.53 22.50 -5.14
C ASP A 6 -6.83 21.17 -5.85
N GLU A 7 -8.07 21.00 -6.28
CA GLU A 7 -8.52 19.80 -7.01
C GLU A 7 -8.46 19.98 -8.55
N ASN A 8 -8.03 21.16 -9.01
CA ASN A 8 -7.94 21.45 -10.44
C ASN A 8 -6.51 21.24 -10.95
N HIS A 9 -6.03 20.01 -10.81
CA HIS A 9 -4.70 19.60 -11.24
C HIS A 9 -4.69 18.19 -11.84
N ALA A 10 -3.57 17.80 -12.46
CA ALA A 10 -3.36 16.43 -12.92
C ALA A 10 -3.16 15.49 -11.73
N ASN A 11 -4.02 14.49 -11.58
CA ASN A 11 -3.99 13.57 -10.43
C ASN A 11 -2.87 12.53 -10.52
N THR A 12 -2.55 12.06 -11.71
CA THR A 12 -1.63 10.93 -11.93
C THR A 12 -0.51 11.35 -12.87
N PHE A 13 0.73 11.09 -12.47
CA PHE A 13 1.88 11.38 -13.31
C PHE A 13 2.04 10.33 -14.42
N VAL A 14 2.10 9.04 -14.10
CA VAL A 14 2.16 7.95 -15.07
C VAL A 14 1.00 6.97 -14.88
N ALA A 15 0.16 6.82 -15.89
CA ALA A 15 -0.89 5.82 -15.94
C ALA A 15 -0.57 4.78 -17.03
N LEU A 16 -0.26 3.55 -16.60
CA LEU A 16 0.02 2.43 -17.48
C LEU A 16 -1.27 1.63 -17.71
N ARG A 17 -1.78 1.67 -18.93
CA ARG A 17 -3.04 1.01 -19.31
C ARG A 17 -2.80 0.05 -20.44
N THR A 18 -3.14 -1.23 -20.22
CA THR A 18 -2.99 -2.28 -21.25
C THR A 18 -1.55 -2.33 -21.82
N VAL A 19 -0.57 -2.31 -20.92
CA VAL A 19 0.86 -2.27 -21.24
C VAL A 19 1.55 -3.48 -20.65
N GLU A 20 2.48 -4.06 -21.39
CA GLU A 20 3.36 -5.13 -20.92
C GLU A 20 4.83 -4.77 -21.11
N ASN A 21 5.69 -5.33 -20.23
CA ASN A 21 7.15 -5.22 -20.32
C ASN A 21 7.63 -3.76 -20.31
N ALA A 22 7.15 -2.96 -19.34
CA ALA A 22 7.52 -1.55 -19.21
C ALA A 22 8.13 -1.24 -17.84
N TRP A 23 8.80 -0.11 -17.77
CA TRP A 23 9.39 0.38 -16.53
C TRP A 23 9.29 1.89 -16.40
N VAL A 24 9.25 2.34 -15.14
CA VAL A 24 9.37 3.74 -14.73
C VAL A 24 10.47 3.79 -13.68
N ARG A 25 11.52 4.59 -13.89
CA ARG A 25 12.66 4.62 -12.96
C ARG A 25 13.31 6.00 -12.86
N ASN A 26 13.94 6.25 -11.69
CA ASN A 26 14.66 7.50 -11.42
C ASN A 26 13.77 8.74 -11.64
N VAL A 27 12.57 8.72 -11.08
CA VAL A 27 11.60 9.80 -11.23
C VAL A 27 11.23 10.34 -9.86
N SER A 28 11.26 11.66 -9.72
CA SER A 28 10.70 12.37 -8.58
C SER A 28 9.54 13.23 -9.05
N VAL A 29 8.40 13.10 -8.39
CA VAL A 29 7.20 13.90 -8.68
C VAL A 29 6.74 14.61 -7.43
N GLU A 30 6.24 15.81 -7.62
CA GLU A 30 5.67 16.65 -6.57
C GLU A 30 4.27 17.11 -6.97
N HIS A 31 3.38 17.18 -5.96
CA HIS A 31 2.00 17.67 -6.08
C HIS A 31 1.00 16.70 -6.76
N PHE A 32 1.43 15.57 -7.26
CA PHE A 32 0.53 14.55 -7.80
C PHE A 32 -0.08 13.67 -6.70
N ASP A 33 -1.32 13.27 -6.88
CA ASP A 33 -1.96 12.26 -6.03
C ASP A 33 -1.37 10.86 -6.21
N CYS A 34 -0.93 10.58 -7.42
CA CYS A 34 -0.37 9.28 -7.79
C CYS A 34 0.85 9.46 -8.68
N CYS A 35 1.96 8.88 -8.28
CA CYS A 35 3.16 8.82 -9.09
C CYS A 35 2.97 7.84 -10.25
N VAL A 36 2.66 6.58 -9.94
CA VAL A 36 2.44 5.54 -10.96
C VAL A 36 1.22 4.71 -10.60
N THR A 37 0.30 4.58 -11.55
CA THR A 37 -0.79 3.60 -11.48
C THR A 37 -0.77 2.64 -12.64
N THR A 38 -1.12 1.37 -12.37
CA THR A 38 -1.40 0.37 -13.41
C THR A 38 -2.90 0.09 -13.46
N THR A 39 -3.39 -0.41 -14.57
CA THR A 39 -4.78 -0.86 -14.70
C THR A 39 -4.85 -2.32 -15.13
N SER A 40 -6.06 -2.86 -15.26
CA SER A 40 -6.31 -4.20 -15.80
C SER A 40 -5.59 -4.43 -17.14
N ALA A 41 -5.20 -5.66 -17.40
CA ALA A 41 -4.43 -6.05 -18.58
C ALA A 41 -3.04 -5.40 -18.67
N THR A 42 -2.48 -4.93 -17.57
CA THR A 42 -1.10 -4.45 -17.46
C THR A 42 -0.25 -5.51 -16.76
N LYS A 43 0.91 -5.87 -17.33
CA LYS A 43 1.78 -6.91 -16.79
C LYS A 43 3.27 -6.58 -16.93
N TYR A 44 4.07 -7.19 -16.05
CA TYR A 44 5.53 -7.09 -16.09
C TYR A 44 6.01 -5.64 -16.05
N ILE A 45 5.50 -4.90 -15.06
CA ILE A 45 5.88 -3.50 -14.83
C ILE A 45 6.88 -3.43 -13.70
N THR A 46 7.93 -2.65 -13.91
CA THR A 46 8.88 -2.30 -12.84
C THR A 46 8.86 -0.80 -12.59
N GLY A 47 8.44 -0.39 -11.40
CA GLY A 47 8.66 0.95 -10.84
C GLY A 47 9.89 0.91 -9.93
N GLN A 48 10.88 1.78 -10.15
CA GLN A 48 12.13 1.69 -9.43
C GLN A 48 12.74 3.05 -9.16
N ASP A 49 13.24 3.26 -7.92
CA ASP A 49 13.90 4.52 -7.52
C ASP A 49 12.98 5.73 -7.80
N LEU A 50 11.76 5.65 -7.26
CA LEU A 50 10.72 6.66 -7.45
C LEU A 50 10.51 7.47 -6.17
N SER A 51 10.20 8.75 -6.32
CA SER A 51 9.82 9.63 -5.23
C SER A 51 8.52 10.35 -5.54
N ALA A 52 7.57 10.33 -4.61
CA ALA A 52 6.27 10.99 -4.70
C ALA A 52 6.04 11.84 -3.45
N ILE A 53 6.04 13.15 -3.59
CA ILE A 53 6.03 14.07 -2.45
C ILE A 53 4.96 15.15 -2.55
N ASN A 54 4.51 15.62 -1.40
CA ASN A 54 3.69 16.81 -1.24
C ASN A 54 2.45 16.88 -2.15
N PRO A 55 1.58 15.86 -2.19
CA PRO A 55 0.33 15.95 -2.96
C PRO A 55 -0.54 17.11 -2.43
N ILE A 56 -1.20 17.83 -3.34
CA ILE A 56 -1.95 19.05 -3.02
C ILE A 56 -3.46 18.86 -2.92
N SER A 57 -3.97 17.70 -3.26
CA SER A 57 -5.40 17.37 -3.13
C SER A 57 -5.82 17.22 -1.66
N GLN A 58 -7.12 17.15 -1.44
CA GLN A 58 -7.69 16.90 -0.12
C GLN A 58 -7.26 15.54 0.46
N ILE A 59 -7.12 15.47 1.78
CA ILE A 59 -6.85 14.20 2.49
C ILE A 59 -8.18 13.46 2.69
N THR A 60 -8.72 12.90 1.63
CA THR A 60 -10.03 12.23 1.64
C THR A 60 -10.08 11.03 0.66
N GLY A 61 -11.20 10.33 0.63
CA GLY A 61 -11.39 9.15 -0.22
C GLY A 61 -11.13 9.39 -1.70
N GLY A 62 -10.53 8.40 -2.38
CA GLY A 62 -10.22 8.46 -3.81
C GLY A 62 -8.99 9.30 -4.17
N ARG A 63 -8.23 9.79 -3.20
CA ARG A 63 -7.08 10.66 -3.41
C ARG A 63 -5.84 10.17 -2.67
N ARG A 64 -4.66 10.65 -3.13
CA ARG A 64 -3.35 10.44 -2.50
C ARG A 64 -2.94 8.97 -2.40
N TYR A 65 -2.97 8.26 -3.54
CA TYR A 65 -2.43 6.90 -3.71
C TYR A 65 -1.09 6.98 -4.44
N ALA A 66 0.04 6.93 -3.72
CA ALA A 66 1.35 7.19 -4.32
C ALA A 66 1.74 6.18 -5.41
N TYR A 67 1.74 4.88 -5.08
CA TYR A 67 2.05 3.78 -5.98
C TYR A 67 0.87 2.79 -5.99
N HIS A 68 0.11 2.79 -7.07
CA HIS A 68 -1.17 2.12 -7.13
C HIS A 68 -1.21 1.02 -8.20
N ILE A 69 -1.17 -0.24 -7.79
CA ILE A 69 -1.42 -1.36 -8.69
C ILE A 69 -2.93 -1.62 -8.71
N ASN A 70 -3.62 -1.11 -9.72
CA ASN A 70 -5.07 -1.21 -9.87
C ASN A 70 -5.46 -2.19 -10.99
N GLY A 71 -5.32 -3.48 -10.70
CA GLY A 71 -5.61 -4.56 -11.64
C GLY A 71 -4.41 -5.04 -12.46
N GLY A 72 -3.21 -4.51 -12.21
CA GLY A 72 -1.96 -5.01 -12.81
C GLY A 72 -1.50 -6.34 -12.19
N GLN A 73 -0.72 -7.12 -12.93
CA GLN A 73 -0.16 -8.40 -12.52
C GLN A 73 1.34 -8.48 -12.85
N MET A 74 2.12 -9.21 -12.05
CA MET A 74 3.58 -9.29 -12.20
C MET A 74 4.24 -7.89 -12.15
N CYS A 75 3.72 -7.03 -11.28
CA CYS A 75 4.25 -5.69 -11.10
C CYS A 75 5.15 -5.63 -9.86
N LEU A 76 6.28 -4.96 -9.99
CA LEU A 76 7.24 -4.71 -8.94
C LEU A 76 7.44 -3.20 -8.77
N PHE A 77 7.26 -2.70 -7.56
CA PHE A 77 7.73 -1.37 -7.17
C PHE A 77 8.81 -1.53 -6.10
N GLN A 78 10.02 -1.04 -6.38
CA GLN A 78 11.14 -1.19 -5.47
C GLN A 78 11.91 0.12 -5.24
N ARG A 79 12.41 0.30 -4.01
CA ARG A 79 13.12 1.50 -3.57
C ARG A 79 12.34 2.78 -3.91
N CYS A 80 11.08 2.78 -3.47
CA CYS A 80 10.17 3.90 -3.68
C CYS A 80 9.96 4.68 -2.38
N TYR A 81 10.00 5.99 -2.48
CA TYR A 81 9.75 6.92 -1.39
C TYR A 81 8.45 7.68 -1.62
N SER A 82 7.71 7.95 -0.55
CA SER A 82 6.55 8.85 -0.60
C SER A 82 6.40 9.66 0.67
N SER A 83 5.82 10.85 0.54
CA SER A 83 5.45 11.65 1.70
C SER A 83 4.08 12.31 1.53
N HIS A 84 3.35 12.46 2.64
CA HIS A 84 2.04 13.12 2.73
C HIS A 84 0.94 12.47 1.90
N HIS A 85 1.08 11.20 1.51
CA HIS A 85 0.01 10.44 0.88
C HIS A 85 -0.91 9.78 1.91
N ARG A 86 -2.03 9.26 1.44
CA ARG A 86 -2.93 8.43 2.26
C ARG A 86 -2.57 6.96 2.16
N HIS A 87 -2.26 6.50 0.97
CA HIS A 87 -1.92 5.12 0.68
C HIS A 87 -0.67 5.10 -0.18
N GLU A 88 0.46 4.75 0.41
CA GLU A 88 1.75 4.76 -0.29
C GLU A 88 1.88 3.59 -1.25
N PHE A 89 1.64 2.36 -0.76
CA PHE A 89 1.82 1.11 -1.51
C PHE A 89 0.51 0.32 -1.51
N VAL A 90 -0.27 0.44 -2.58
CA VAL A 90 -1.68 0.05 -2.55
C VAL A 90 -2.11 -0.79 -3.75
N LEU A 91 -2.96 -1.79 -3.48
CA LEU A 91 -3.67 -2.54 -4.53
C LEU A 91 -5.09 -2.01 -4.70
N GLY A 92 -5.56 -1.92 -5.93
CA GLY A 92 -6.97 -1.68 -6.25
C GLY A 92 -7.86 -2.90 -6.05
N ALA A 93 -9.13 -2.79 -6.47
CA ALA A 93 -10.08 -3.89 -6.36
C ALA A 93 -9.71 -5.07 -7.27
N THR A 94 -9.87 -6.29 -6.77
CA THR A 94 -9.70 -7.55 -7.53
C THR A 94 -8.37 -7.63 -8.29
N THR A 95 -7.35 -6.94 -7.80
CA THR A 95 -6.02 -6.96 -8.41
C THR A 95 -5.42 -8.36 -8.30
N PRO A 96 -5.11 -9.03 -9.42
CA PRO A 96 -4.53 -10.37 -9.42
C PRO A 96 -3.05 -10.31 -9.05
N GLY A 97 -2.57 -11.34 -8.38
CA GLY A 97 -1.13 -11.53 -8.13
C GLY A 97 -0.43 -12.35 -9.23
N PRO A 98 0.89 -12.54 -9.08
CA PRO A 98 1.72 -11.93 -8.04
C PRO A 98 2.08 -10.48 -8.32
N ASN A 99 2.20 -9.68 -7.25
CA ASN A 99 2.74 -8.32 -7.28
C ASN A 99 3.67 -8.13 -6.07
N ALA A 100 4.55 -7.12 -6.11
CA ALA A 100 5.40 -6.82 -4.98
C ALA A 100 5.70 -5.31 -4.83
N PHE A 101 5.79 -4.89 -3.57
CA PHE A 101 6.38 -3.64 -3.13
C PHE A 101 7.58 -3.98 -2.26
N VAL A 102 8.77 -3.51 -2.60
CA VAL A 102 10.04 -3.90 -1.97
C VAL A 102 10.87 -2.67 -1.62
N ASP A 103 11.47 -2.64 -0.43
CA ASP A 103 12.33 -1.55 0.02
C ASP A 103 11.66 -0.18 -0.11
N GLY A 104 10.45 -0.06 0.41
CA GLY A 104 9.65 1.16 0.32
C GLY A 104 9.63 1.95 1.62
N TYR A 105 9.61 3.27 1.52
CA TYR A 105 9.53 4.16 2.67
C TYR A 105 8.44 5.22 2.47
N GLY A 106 7.54 5.32 3.43
CA GLY A 106 6.49 6.34 3.46
C GLY A 106 6.55 7.17 4.75
N GLU A 107 6.48 8.48 4.63
CA GLU A 107 6.41 9.35 5.81
C GLU A 107 5.24 10.34 5.74
N MET A 108 4.84 10.85 6.90
CA MET A 108 3.63 11.67 7.03
C MET A 108 2.40 11.01 6.39
N THR A 109 2.30 9.68 6.55
CA THR A 109 1.25 8.84 5.99
C THR A 109 -0.08 9.08 6.73
N PHE A 110 -1.15 9.29 5.99
CA PHE A 110 -2.47 9.61 6.55
C PHE A 110 -3.46 8.44 6.56
N ALA A 111 -3.07 7.26 6.04
CA ALA A 111 -3.88 6.04 6.10
C ALA A 111 -3.01 4.80 5.88
N SER A 112 -3.60 3.68 5.50
CA SER A 112 -2.92 2.39 5.36
C SER A 112 -2.31 2.15 3.98
N SER A 113 -1.13 1.50 3.94
CA SER A 113 -0.68 0.76 2.76
C SER A 113 -1.28 -0.64 2.82
N GLU A 114 -2.00 -1.04 1.76
CA GLU A 114 -2.95 -2.14 1.86
C GLU A 114 -3.43 -2.68 0.50
N PRO A 115 -3.96 -3.90 0.42
CA PRO A 115 -4.99 -4.21 -0.54
C PRO A 115 -6.24 -3.39 -0.17
N HIS A 116 -6.61 -2.41 -1.02
CA HIS A 116 -7.57 -1.39 -0.60
C HIS A 116 -9.01 -1.90 -0.53
N HIS A 117 -9.45 -2.71 -1.49
CA HIS A 117 -10.81 -3.25 -1.50
C HIS A 117 -11.00 -4.44 -2.43
N ARG A 118 -12.00 -5.24 -2.11
CA ARG A 118 -12.56 -6.35 -2.87
C ARG A 118 -11.52 -7.35 -3.38
N TRP A 119 -11.10 -8.22 -2.50
CA TRP A 119 -10.51 -9.51 -2.86
C TRP A 119 -9.35 -9.45 -3.87
N SER A 120 -8.40 -8.56 -3.66
CA SER A 120 -7.11 -8.65 -4.35
C SER A 120 -6.35 -9.88 -3.86
N ALA A 121 -5.48 -10.44 -4.68
CA ALA A 121 -4.78 -11.68 -4.35
C ALA A 121 -3.28 -11.62 -4.65
N GLY A 122 -2.47 -12.22 -3.77
CA GLY A 122 -1.06 -12.49 -4.02
C GLY A 122 -0.17 -11.26 -4.18
N CYS A 123 0.08 -10.52 -3.09
CA CYS A 123 1.05 -9.43 -3.09
C CYS A 123 2.01 -9.54 -1.91
N LEU A 124 3.25 -9.19 -2.15
CA LEU A 124 4.31 -9.08 -1.15
C LEU A 124 4.56 -7.60 -0.83
N TRP A 125 4.54 -7.25 0.45
CA TRP A 125 5.16 -6.07 1.00
C TRP A 125 6.42 -6.53 1.74
N ASP A 126 7.59 -6.21 1.20
CA ASP A 126 8.87 -6.62 1.75
C ASP A 126 9.68 -5.40 2.12
N ASN A 127 10.08 -5.33 3.40
CA ASN A 127 10.92 -4.26 3.90
C ASN A 127 10.30 -2.87 3.69
N ILE A 128 9.00 -2.76 3.98
CA ILE A 128 8.26 -1.49 3.89
C ILE A 128 8.27 -0.82 5.26
N VAL A 129 8.65 0.45 5.29
CA VAL A 129 8.64 1.28 6.50
C VAL A 129 7.66 2.45 6.31
N LEU A 130 6.71 2.57 7.21
CA LEU A 130 5.74 3.66 7.19
C LEU A 130 5.80 4.46 8.48
N LYS A 131 5.79 5.79 8.36
CA LYS A 131 5.72 6.73 9.49
C LYS A 131 4.66 7.80 9.22
N GLY A 132 4.00 8.24 10.26
CA GLY A 132 3.01 9.30 10.15
C GLY A 132 1.82 9.13 11.08
N PRO A 133 0.90 10.10 11.11
CA PRO A 133 -0.17 10.17 12.11
C PRO A 133 -1.19 9.03 12.00
N SER A 134 -1.33 8.42 10.82
CA SER A 134 -2.23 7.29 10.59
C SER A 134 -1.57 6.17 9.79
N ALA A 135 -0.24 6.14 9.82
CA ALA A 135 0.54 5.12 9.11
C ALA A 135 0.19 3.72 9.60
N SER A 136 -0.17 2.85 8.68
CA SER A 136 -0.47 1.46 8.97
C SER A 136 -0.23 0.54 7.78
N LEU A 137 0.04 -0.74 8.07
CA LEU A 137 -0.01 -1.83 7.11
C LEU A 137 -1.23 -2.69 7.40
N MET A 138 -2.04 -2.97 6.39
CA MET A 138 -3.32 -3.62 6.64
C MET A 138 -3.68 -4.63 5.53
N ALA A 139 -4.13 -5.82 5.92
CA ALA A 139 -4.93 -6.72 5.10
C ALA A 139 -6.12 -7.17 5.95
N ALA A 140 -7.32 -6.64 5.68
CA ALA A 140 -8.45 -6.77 6.59
C ALA A 140 -9.80 -6.93 5.90
N ASN A 141 -10.78 -7.39 6.68
CA ASN A 141 -12.17 -7.21 6.31
C ASN A 141 -12.59 -5.76 6.60
N ARG A 142 -12.76 -5.01 5.56
CA ARG A 142 -13.16 -3.59 5.64
C ARG A 142 -14.68 -3.40 5.59
N GLY A 143 -15.44 -4.48 5.49
CA GLY A 143 -16.90 -4.49 5.59
C GLY A 143 -17.58 -3.47 4.69
N SER A 144 -18.42 -2.63 5.29
CA SER A 144 -19.19 -1.58 4.60
C SER A 144 -18.40 -0.28 4.34
N MET A 145 -17.12 -0.22 4.65
CA MET A 145 -16.32 0.99 4.42
C MET A 145 -16.33 1.41 2.95
N GLY A 146 -16.37 2.71 2.69
CA GLY A 146 -16.40 3.27 1.34
C GLY A 146 -17.60 2.71 0.53
N SER A 147 -17.32 2.09 -0.59
CA SER A 147 -18.34 1.48 -1.47
C SER A 147 -18.65 0.00 -1.15
N GLY A 148 -18.44 -0.42 0.11
CA GLY A 148 -18.52 -1.82 0.51
C GLY A 148 -17.22 -2.57 0.14
N HIS A 149 -16.16 -2.30 0.88
CA HIS A 149 -14.82 -2.83 0.56
C HIS A 149 -14.70 -4.32 0.83
N GLY A 150 -15.42 -4.83 1.84
CA GLY A 150 -15.44 -6.25 2.20
C GLY A 150 -14.06 -6.80 2.58
N TRP A 151 -13.83 -8.06 2.33
CA TRP A 151 -12.50 -8.66 2.44
C TRP A 151 -11.59 -8.08 1.36
N ALA A 152 -10.56 -7.36 1.78
CA ALA A 152 -9.74 -6.60 0.86
C ALA A 152 -8.66 -7.44 0.19
N GLY A 153 -8.06 -8.42 0.86
CA GLY A 153 -6.96 -9.19 0.32
C GLY A 153 -6.86 -10.63 0.78
N ALA A 154 -6.37 -11.49 -0.11
CA ALA A 154 -6.07 -12.89 0.12
C ALA A 154 -4.66 -13.23 -0.38
N GLN A 155 -3.93 -14.13 0.31
CA GLN A 155 -2.55 -14.49 -0.02
C GLN A 155 -1.59 -13.28 0.00
N MET A 156 -1.81 -12.35 0.93
CA MET A 156 -0.95 -11.21 1.16
C MET A 156 0.19 -11.60 2.08
N VAL A 157 1.39 -11.12 1.80
CA VAL A 157 2.57 -11.34 2.62
C VAL A 157 3.16 -9.99 3.02
N PHE A 158 3.25 -9.74 4.33
CA PHE A 158 4.01 -8.64 4.89
C PHE A 158 5.28 -9.22 5.51
N TRP A 159 6.42 -8.93 4.92
CA TRP A 159 7.71 -9.46 5.32
C TRP A 159 8.63 -8.34 5.79
N ASN A 160 9.16 -8.46 7.01
CA ASN A 160 10.15 -7.53 7.56
C ASN A 160 9.74 -6.04 7.46
N CYS A 161 8.47 -5.74 7.70
CA CYS A 161 7.91 -4.40 7.57
C CYS A 161 7.80 -3.71 8.93
N ALA A 162 7.78 -2.36 8.92
CA ALA A 162 7.59 -1.53 10.10
C ALA A 162 6.51 -0.46 9.88
N ALA A 163 5.57 -0.35 10.80
CA ALA A 163 4.54 0.70 10.83
C ALA A 163 4.02 0.89 12.25
N PRO A 164 3.47 2.06 12.61
CA PRO A 164 2.86 2.25 13.94
C PRO A 164 1.74 1.26 14.23
N LEU A 165 0.90 0.95 13.24
CA LEU A 165 -0.16 -0.04 13.34
C LEU A 165 -0.03 -1.09 12.23
N ILE A 166 -0.17 -2.35 12.60
CA ILE A 166 -0.22 -3.47 11.64
C ILE A 166 -1.43 -4.34 11.95
N LEU A 167 -2.30 -4.55 10.95
CA LEU A 167 -3.49 -5.39 11.04
C LEU A 167 -3.54 -6.38 9.88
N VAL A 168 -3.36 -7.66 10.17
CA VAL A 168 -3.42 -8.73 9.17
C VAL A 168 -4.45 -9.78 9.60
N MET A 169 -5.60 -9.75 8.94
CA MET A 169 -6.71 -10.67 9.18
C MET A 169 -6.68 -11.85 8.22
N GLN A 170 -7.25 -12.98 8.66
CA GLN A 170 -7.37 -14.18 7.84
C GLN A 170 -8.71 -14.19 7.12
N PRO A 171 -8.73 -14.13 5.78
CA PRO A 171 -9.97 -14.19 5.02
C PRO A 171 -10.52 -15.63 4.98
N PRO A 172 -11.82 -15.82 4.76
CA PRO A 172 -12.39 -17.14 4.53
C PRO A 172 -11.70 -17.85 3.36
N THR A 173 -11.35 -19.11 3.53
CA THR A 173 -10.77 -20.01 2.50
C THR A 173 -9.39 -19.61 1.96
N ALA A 174 -8.75 -18.60 2.55
CA ALA A 174 -7.41 -18.17 2.15
C ALA A 174 -6.59 -17.72 3.38
N GLN A 175 -5.33 -17.38 3.18
CA GLN A 175 -4.44 -16.93 4.24
C GLN A 175 -3.73 -15.64 3.86
N ASN A 176 -3.46 -14.81 4.87
CA ASN A 176 -2.52 -13.70 4.81
C ASN A 176 -1.38 -13.97 5.80
N PHE A 177 -0.20 -13.46 5.51
CA PHE A 177 1.02 -13.75 6.27
C PHE A 177 1.65 -12.45 6.77
N ALA A 178 2.16 -12.50 8.01
CA ALA A 178 2.84 -11.40 8.66
C ALA A 178 4.08 -11.94 9.37
N ILE A 179 5.27 -11.62 8.87
CA ILE A 179 6.54 -12.22 9.30
C ILE A 179 7.58 -11.12 9.51
N GLY A 180 8.24 -11.11 10.68
CA GLY A 180 9.30 -10.16 10.99
C GLY A 180 8.82 -8.70 11.09
N LEU A 181 7.61 -8.48 11.61
CA LEU A 181 7.01 -7.15 11.65
C LEU A 181 7.41 -6.37 12.90
N GLN A 182 7.45 -5.05 12.77
CA GLN A 182 7.63 -4.12 13.87
C GLN A 182 6.47 -3.12 13.90
N ALA A 183 5.79 -3.08 15.04
CA ALA A 183 4.70 -2.14 15.28
C ALA A 183 4.70 -1.68 16.73
N THR A 184 4.28 -0.44 16.98
CA THR A 184 3.98 0.05 18.33
C THR A 184 2.65 -0.52 18.82
N GLU A 185 1.73 -0.81 17.89
CA GLU A 185 0.45 -1.42 18.18
C GLU A 185 0.16 -2.52 17.17
N VAL A 186 -0.13 -3.73 17.67
CA VAL A 186 -0.66 -4.84 16.87
C VAL A 186 -2.11 -5.04 17.31
N ASP A 187 -3.04 -4.64 16.47
CA ASP A 187 -4.46 -4.80 16.77
C ASP A 187 -4.92 -6.23 16.50
N ASN A 188 -4.81 -7.05 17.54
CA ASN A 188 -5.29 -8.43 17.57
C ASN A 188 -6.74 -8.54 18.06
N SER A 189 -7.34 -7.47 18.56
CA SER A 189 -8.55 -7.52 19.37
C SER A 189 -9.80 -6.96 18.68
N LYS A 190 -9.63 -6.25 17.60
CA LYS A 190 -10.80 -5.70 16.94
C LYS A 190 -11.32 -6.72 15.94
N GLU A 191 -12.37 -7.41 16.38
CA GLU A 191 -13.36 -7.93 15.44
C GLU A 191 -13.49 -6.94 14.28
N ALA A 192 -13.43 -7.43 13.06
CA ALA A 192 -13.72 -6.60 11.91
C ALA A 192 -14.87 -5.68 12.26
N ARG A 193 -14.77 -4.41 11.93
CA ARG A 193 -15.83 -3.41 12.21
C ARG A 193 -17.21 -3.80 11.66
N SER A 194 -17.42 -5.08 11.39
CA SER A 194 -18.66 -5.74 10.96
C SER A 194 -18.65 -7.26 11.22
N GLY A 195 -18.27 -7.73 12.42
CA GLY A 195 -18.70 -9.06 12.91
C GLY A 195 -17.95 -10.30 12.43
N ALA A 196 -16.76 -10.21 11.87
CA ALA A 196 -15.94 -11.39 11.56
C ALA A 196 -14.83 -11.61 12.59
N LYS A 197 -14.68 -12.83 13.10
CA LYS A 197 -13.61 -13.20 14.02
C LYS A 197 -12.28 -13.27 13.28
N SER A 198 -11.25 -12.61 13.80
CA SER A 198 -9.88 -12.72 13.31
C SER A 198 -9.08 -13.73 14.16
N THR A 199 -8.39 -14.64 13.49
CA THR A 199 -7.30 -15.40 14.10
C THR A 199 -5.99 -14.88 13.55
N PHE A 200 -5.18 -14.32 14.42
CA PHE A 200 -3.88 -13.77 14.07
C PHE A 200 -2.78 -14.74 14.46
N ASN A 201 -1.96 -15.15 13.51
CA ASN A 201 -0.71 -15.85 13.77
C ASN A 201 0.45 -14.93 13.36
N SER A 202 0.95 -14.11 14.28
CA SER A 202 2.17 -13.36 14.06
C SER A 202 3.35 -14.03 14.70
N ILE A 203 4.41 -14.23 13.95
CA ILE A 203 5.73 -14.45 14.52
C ILE A 203 6.42 -13.10 14.54
N VAL A 204 6.36 -12.42 15.67
CA VAL A 204 7.12 -11.19 15.89
C VAL A 204 8.55 -11.58 16.17
N ASN A 205 9.46 -11.33 15.26
CA ASN A 205 10.89 -11.43 15.51
C ASN A 205 11.49 -10.01 15.54
N THR A 206 12.11 -9.65 16.66
CA THR A 206 12.54 -8.28 16.98
C THR A 206 13.90 -7.87 16.39
N SER A 207 14.43 -8.58 15.42
CA SER A 207 15.69 -8.19 14.79
C SER A 207 15.45 -7.40 13.50
N MET A 208 15.63 -6.08 13.57
CA MET A 208 15.61 -5.21 12.41
C MET A 208 16.89 -5.19 11.62
N ILE A 209 16.74 -5.17 10.31
CA ILE A 209 17.76 -4.61 9.43
C ILE A 209 17.54 -3.10 9.42
N ASP A 210 18.54 -2.37 9.93
CA ASP A 210 18.55 -0.91 9.98
C ASP A 210 18.67 -0.37 8.54
N MET A 211 17.54 0.00 7.94
CA MET A 211 17.56 0.66 6.64
C MET A 211 17.98 2.11 6.81
N LYS A 212 19.23 2.38 6.57
CA LYS A 212 19.71 3.75 6.37
C LYS A 212 19.43 4.16 4.93
N TYR A 213 18.36 4.90 4.69
CA TYR A 213 18.32 5.78 3.53
C TYR A 213 19.39 6.84 3.76
N LYS A 214 20.45 6.78 2.99
CA LYS A 214 21.45 7.85 2.93
C LYS A 214 20.85 8.96 2.09
N ASP A 215 20.94 10.18 2.65
CA ASP A 215 20.69 11.45 1.98
C ASP A 215 21.47 11.56 0.65
#